data_559feda3fb1cdf01f3ad00981a2eca6a
#
_entry.id   559feda3fb1cdf01f3ad00981a2eca6a
#
_cell.length_a   1.000
_cell.length_b   1.000
_cell.length_c   1.000
_cell.angle_alpha   90.00
_cell.angle_beta   90.00
_cell.angle_gamma   90.00
#
_symmetry.space_group_name_H-M   'P 1'
#
loop_
_entity.id
_entity.type
_entity.pdbx_description
1 polymer ?
#
loop_
_entity_poly.entity_id
_entity_poly.type
_entity_poly.pdbx_seq_one_letter_code
_entity_poly.pdbx_strand_id
1 'polypeptide(L)'
;MKINNIKHKAPAIKKNPSQTLQRTGVAFYRTADLYLSAFLKSKGIILQGTEKETGKVFFIFQNEGNIKDLINNYFNDSDVGVLSYKAALRDLRSIIFDYQSFMKKQ
;
A
#
# COMPACT_ATOMS: atom_id res chain seq x y z
N MET A 1 5.85 14.08 32.00
CA MET A 1 5.74 13.89 31.81
C MET A 1 5.60 13.73 31.28
N LYS A 2 5.65 13.78 31.25
CA LYS A 2 5.45 13.53 30.83
C LYS A 2 5.36 13.28 29.99
N ILE A 3 5.32 13.34 29.94
CA ILE A 3 5.15 13.00 29.21
C ILE A 3 5.23 12.98 28.30
N ASN A 4 5.26 13.08 28.38
CA ASN A 4 5.19 12.87 27.59
C ASN A 4 5.19 12.71 26.76
N ASN A 5 5.25 12.84 26.90
CA ASN A 5 5.11 12.52 26.24
C ASN A 5 5.02 12.39 25.43
N ILE A 6 5.06 12.61 25.57
CA ILE A 6 4.82 12.28 24.96
C ILE A 6 4.93 12.41 24.05
N LYS A 7 4.93 12.62 24.05
CA LYS A 7 4.86 12.49 23.34
C LYS A 7 5.06 12.40 22.46
N HIS A 8 5.08 12.43 22.58
CA HIS A 8 5.03 12.01 21.87
C HIS A 8 4.97 11.92 21.10
N LYS A 9 4.93 12.15 21.11
CA LYS A 9 4.54 11.78 20.70
C LYS A 9 4.24 11.85 19.93
N ALA A 10 4.15 12.10 19.76
CA ALA A 10 3.75 11.97 19.18
C ALA A 10 3.64 12.27 18.24
N PRO A 11 3.70 12.55 18.02
CA PRO A 11 3.29 12.81 16.96
C PRO A 11 3.55 12.50 15.82
N ALA A 12 4.01 12.27 15.46
CA ALA A 12 4.02 12.02 14.38
C ALA A 12 3.24 11.45 13.68
N ILE A 13 2.86 11.27 13.80
CA ILE A 13 2.29 10.75 13.38
C ILE A 13 1.41 11.11 12.59
N LYS A 14 1.05 11.58 12.34
CA LYS A 14 0.14 11.78 11.87
C LYS A 14 -0.12 12.20 10.76
N LYS A 15 0.31 12.37 10.08
CA LYS A 15 0.03 12.85 8.99
C LYS A 15 -0.19 12.04 7.89
N ASN A 16 0.17 10.88 7.83
CA ASN A 16 -0.09 9.92 6.76
C ASN A 16 -1.49 9.37 6.94
N PRO A 17 -2.42 9.61 6.00
CA PRO A 17 -3.79 9.15 6.18
C PRO A 17 -3.93 7.67 6.41
N SER A 18 -3.03 6.87 5.84
CA SER A 18 -3.14 5.43 6.04
C SER A 18 -2.87 5.02 7.47
N GLN A 19 -2.27 5.89 8.26
CA GLN A 19 -2.03 5.61 9.66
C GLN A 19 -3.32 5.56 10.46
N THR A 20 -4.35 6.24 9.99
CA THR A 20 -5.61 6.25 10.73
C THR A 20 -6.32 4.91 10.69
N LEU A 21 -5.84 3.98 9.88
CA LEU A 21 -6.44 2.66 9.77
C LEU A 21 -5.94 1.68 10.82
N GLN A 22 -5.14 2.14 11.76
CA GLN A 22 -4.52 1.29 12.76
C GLN A 22 -5.37 1.04 14.00
N ARG A 23 -6.62 1.42 13.99
CA ARG A 23 -7.41 1.33 15.21
C ARG A 23 -7.55 -0.09 15.75
N THR A 24 -7.29 -1.10 14.94
CA THR A 24 -7.36 -2.50 15.38
C THR A 24 -6.01 -3.06 15.79
N GLY A 25 -4.98 -2.23 15.80
CA GLY A 25 -3.63 -2.71 16.06
C GLY A 25 -2.91 -3.20 14.82
N VAL A 26 -3.57 -3.19 13.67
CA VAL A 26 -2.96 -3.59 12.40
C VAL A 26 -2.63 -2.33 11.62
N ALA A 27 -1.39 -2.21 11.20
CA ALA A 27 -0.97 -1.09 10.36
C ALA A 27 -1.25 -1.40 8.90
N PHE A 28 -1.40 -0.34 8.11
CA PHE A 28 -1.63 -0.48 6.68
C PHE A 28 -0.66 0.42 5.92
N TYR A 29 -0.37 0.03 4.69
CA TYR A 29 0.44 0.83 3.78
C TYR A 29 -0.39 1.12 2.53
N ARG A 30 -0.47 2.39 2.16
CA ARG A 30 -1.31 2.86 1.08
C ARG A 30 -0.44 3.46 -0.02
N THR A 31 -0.65 3.03 -1.26
CA THR A 31 0.16 3.55 -2.37
C THR A 31 -0.63 3.50 -3.67
N ALA A 32 -0.37 4.46 -4.54
CA ALA A 32 -0.93 4.46 -5.90
C ALA A 32 0.08 3.93 -6.92
N ASP A 33 1.26 3.54 -6.49
CA ASP A 33 2.30 3.05 -7.39
C ASP A 33 1.98 1.62 -7.80
N LEU A 34 1.59 1.44 -9.05
CA LEU A 34 1.19 0.13 -9.56
C LEU A 34 2.31 -0.89 -9.46
N TYR A 35 3.51 -0.48 -9.87
CA TYR A 35 4.62 -1.44 -9.93
C TYR A 35 5.10 -1.83 -8.54
N LEU A 36 5.17 -0.88 -7.63
CA LEU A 36 5.49 -1.19 -6.25
C LEU A 36 4.43 -2.11 -5.66
N SER A 37 3.16 -1.83 -5.95
CA SER A 37 2.07 -2.67 -5.44
C SER A 37 2.19 -4.10 -5.96
N ALA A 38 2.52 -4.26 -7.25
CA ALA A 38 2.71 -5.59 -7.81
C ALA A 38 3.88 -6.31 -7.15
N PHE A 39 4.95 -5.58 -6.86
CA PHE A 39 6.10 -6.16 -6.17
C PHE A 39 5.69 -6.65 -4.77
N LEU A 40 5.00 -5.81 -4.01
CA LEU A 40 4.57 -6.18 -2.66
C LEU A 40 3.65 -7.39 -2.69
N LYS A 41 2.70 -7.40 -3.64
CA LYS A 41 1.78 -8.54 -3.76
C LYS A 41 2.55 -9.81 -4.12
N SER A 42 3.52 -9.71 -5.02
CA SER A 42 4.31 -10.88 -5.43
C SER A 42 5.16 -11.42 -4.29
N LYS A 43 5.47 -10.60 -3.30
CA LYS A 43 6.23 -11.02 -2.13
C LYS A 43 5.34 -11.55 -1.00
N GLY A 44 4.05 -11.64 -1.26
CA GLY A 44 3.14 -12.22 -0.28
C GLY A 44 2.50 -11.23 0.68
N ILE A 45 2.72 -9.94 0.47
CA ILE A 45 2.05 -8.95 1.30
C ILE A 45 0.56 -8.93 0.92
N ILE A 46 -0.29 -8.96 1.92
CA ILE A 46 -1.72 -9.08 1.69
C ILE A 46 -2.30 -7.75 1.25
N LEU A 47 -2.96 -7.77 0.10
CA LEU A 47 -3.72 -6.61 -0.37
C LEU A 47 -5.04 -6.59 0.38
N GLN A 48 -5.22 -5.58 1.21
CA GLN A 48 -6.40 -5.47 2.06
C GLN A 48 -7.59 -4.91 1.30
N GLY A 49 -7.34 -4.05 0.35
CA GLY A 49 -8.40 -3.43 -0.42
C GLY A 49 -7.88 -2.28 -1.26
N THR A 50 -8.79 -1.53 -1.82
CA THR A 50 -8.45 -0.39 -2.65
C THR A 50 -9.31 0.81 -2.27
N GLU A 51 -8.80 2.00 -2.58
CA GLU A 51 -9.54 3.24 -2.43
C GLU A 51 -9.44 4.00 -3.74
N LYS A 52 -10.52 4.64 -4.14
CA LYS A 52 -10.55 5.43 -5.37
C LYS A 52 -10.73 6.89 -5.02
N GLU A 53 -9.81 7.71 -5.52
CA GLU A 53 -9.85 9.14 -5.27
C GLU A 53 -9.47 9.88 -6.53
N THR A 54 -10.34 10.74 -6.99
CA THR A 54 -10.02 11.71 -8.04
C THR A 54 -9.25 11.10 -9.20
N GLY A 55 -9.79 10.03 -9.74
CA GLY A 55 -9.18 9.39 -10.91
C GLY A 55 -8.01 8.46 -10.61
N LYS A 56 -7.69 8.25 -9.34
CA LYS A 56 -6.61 7.35 -8.96
C LYS A 56 -7.12 6.20 -8.14
N VAL A 57 -6.43 5.08 -8.26
CA VAL A 57 -6.68 3.92 -7.41
C VAL A 57 -5.51 3.77 -6.46
N PHE A 58 -5.80 3.70 -5.18
CA PHE A 58 -4.79 3.44 -4.15
C PHE A 58 -4.96 2.02 -3.67
N PHE A 59 -3.84 1.33 -3.51
CA PHE A 59 -3.84 -0.05 -3.01
C PHE A 59 -3.45 -0.02 -1.54
N ILE A 60 -4.20 -0.76 -0.73
CA ILE A 60 -4.01 -0.78 0.72
C ILE A 60 -3.48 -2.15 1.10
N PHE A 61 -2.28 -2.19 1.64
CA PHE A 61 -1.64 -3.44 2.04
C PHE A 61 -1.54 -3.53 3.55
N GLN A 62 -1.61 -4.75 4.07
CA GLN A 62 -1.32 -4.97 5.48
C GLN A 62 0.16 -4.76 5.72
N ASN A 63 0.47 -3.98 6.75
CA ASN A 63 1.87 -3.74 7.11
C ASN A 63 2.19 -4.54 8.35
N GLU A 64 2.83 -5.68 8.14
CA GLU A 64 3.13 -6.60 9.22
C GLU A 64 4.56 -6.45 9.72
N GLY A 65 5.13 -5.26 9.51
CA GLY A 65 6.42 -4.95 10.09
C GLY A 65 7.59 -5.02 9.15
N ASN A 66 7.43 -5.69 8.01
CA ASN A 66 8.54 -5.85 7.06
C ASN A 66 8.37 -5.07 5.77
N ILE A 67 7.30 -4.30 5.64
CA ILE A 67 7.02 -3.65 4.37
C ILE A 67 8.05 -2.57 4.04
N LYS A 68 8.58 -1.92 5.06
CA LYS A 68 9.59 -0.90 4.85
C LYS A 68 10.85 -1.51 4.22
N ASP A 69 11.26 -2.66 4.70
CA ASP A 69 12.42 -3.35 4.16
C ASP A 69 12.16 -3.78 2.72
N LEU A 70 10.96 -4.25 2.43
CA LEU A 70 10.62 -4.65 1.08
C LEU A 70 10.64 -3.46 0.12
N ILE A 71 10.16 -2.31 0.57
CA ILE A 71 10.18 -1.12 -0.26
C ILE A 71 11.62 -0.68 -0.54
N ASN A 72 12.48 -0.74 0.47
CA ASN A 72 13.89 -0.45 0.25
C ASN A 72 14.49 -1.41 -0.75
N ASN A 73 14.16 -2.70 -0.65
CA ASN A 73 14.67 -3.69 -1.59
C ASN A 73 14.18 -3.40 -3.00
N TYR A 74 12.93 -3.01 -3.13
CA TYR A 74 12.37 -2.67 -4.43
C TYR A 74 13.17 -1.56 -5.11
N PHE A 75 13.51 -0.51 -4.36
CA PHE A 75 14.27 0.59 -4.92
C PHE A 75 15.74 0.26 -5.14
N ASN A 76 16.20 -0.87 -4.63
CA ASN A 76 17.57 -1.33 -4.80
C ASN A 76 17.64 -2.56 -5.70
N ASP A 77 16.67 -2.69 -6.60
CA ASP A 77 16.72 -3.71 -7.65
C ASP A 77 16.69 -5.13 -7.11
N SER A 78 15.81 -5.36 -6.15
CA SER A 78 15.64 -6.69 -5.58
C SER A 78 15.11 -7.68 -6.59
N ASP A 79 15.48 -8.94 -6.42
CA ASP A 79 14.94 -10.01 -7.23
C ASP A 79 13.46 -10.20 -6.99
N VAL A 80 12.76 -10.63 -8.02
CA VAL A 80 11.36 -10.95 -7.93
C VAL A 80 11.06 -12.11 -8.88
N GLY A 81 10.15 -12.99 -8.48
CA GLY A 81 9.71 -14.05 -9.36
C GLY A 81 8.95 -13.46 -10.54
N VAL A 82 9.44 -13.71 -11.74
CA VAL A 82 8.88 -13.08 -12.93
C VAL A 82 7.40 -13.39 -13.09
N LEU A 83 7.03 -14.66 -12.97
CA LEU A 83 5.64 -15.04 -13.18
C LEU A 83 4.73 -14.50 -12.07
N SER A 84 5.21 -14.52 -10.83
CA SER A 84 4.44 -13.97 -9.71
C SER A 84 4.23 -12.48 -9.89
N TYR A 85 5.26 -11.79 -10.32
CA TYR A 85 5.16 -10.35 -10.54
C TYR A 85 4.20 -10.03 -11.69
N LYS A 86 4.31 -10.78 -12.79
CA LYS A 86 3.41 -10.56 -13.94
C LYS A 86 1.96 -10.82 -13.56
N ALA A 87 1.71 -11.86 -12.79
CA ALA A 87 0.34 -12.18 -12.36
C ALA A 87 -0.20 -11.07 -11.45
N ALA A 88 0.61 -10.60 -10.51
CA ALA A 88 0.20 -9.53 -9.63
C ALA A 88 -0.09 -8.26 -10.43
N LEU A 89 0.78 -7.93 -11.37
CA LEU A 89 0.62 -6.74 -12.18
C LEU A 89 -0.67 -6.80 -13.00
N ARG A 90 -0.95 -7.96 -13.58
CA ARG A 90 -2.18 -8.14 -14.36
C ARG A 90 -3.41 -7.94 -13.48
N ASP A 91 -3.39 -8.53 -12.28
CA ASP A 91 -4.53 -8.43 -11.38
C ASP A 91 -4.79 -6.98 -10.97
N LEU A 92 -3.72 -6.26 -10.63
CA LEU A 92 -3.87 -4.88 -10.18
C LEU A 92 -4.27 -3.96 -11.34
N ARG A 93 -3.77 -4.22 -12.54
CA ARG A 93 -4.19 -3.46 -13.71
C ARG A 93 -5.67 -3.65 -14.01
N SER A 94 -6.18 -4.85 -13.78
CA SER A 94 -7.61 -5.10 -13.96
C SER A 94 -8.44 -4.22 -13.05
N ILE A 95 -7.99 -4.05 -11.82
CA ILE A 95 -8.70 -3.19 -10.86
C ILE A 95 -8.73 -1.75 -11.37
N ILE A 96 -7.60 -1.25 -11.85
CA ILE A 96 -7.53 0.11 -12.37
C ILE A 96 -8.40 0.25 -13.61
N PHE A 97 -8.33 -0.72 -14.51
CA PHE A 97 -9.10 -0.68 -15.73
C PHE A 97 -10.61 -0.66 -15.44
N ASP A 98 -11.05 -1.49 -14.52
CA ASP A 98 -12.46 -1.54 -14.15
C ASP A 98 -12.92 -0.21 -13.58
N TYR A 99 -12.10 0.41 -12.76
CA TYR A 99 -12.44 1.72 -12.22
C TYR A 99 -12.55 2.76 -13.32
N GLN A 100 -11.58 2.79 -14.24
CA GLN A 100 -11.60 3.76 -15.33
C GLN A 100 -12.78 3.55 -16.27
N SER A 101 -13.12 2.30 -16.52
CA SER A 101 -14.28 1.98 -17.34
C SER A 101 -15.57 2.48 -16.67
N PHE A 102 -15.67 2.26 -15.38
CA PHE A 102 -16.82 2.76 -14.64
C PHE A 102 -16.93 4.27 -14.73
N MET A 103 -15.82 4.96 -14.57
CA MET A 103 -15.82 6.43 -14.63
C MET A 103 -16.20 6.94 -16.00
N LYS A 104 -15.80 6.23 -17.05
CA LYS A 104 -16.14 6.65 -18.41
C LYS A 104 -17.64 6.55 -18.69
N LYS A 105 -18.33 5.69 -17.97
CA LYS A 105 -19.76 5.52 -18.18
C LYS A 105 -20.58 6.54 -17.42
N GLN A 106 -19.94 7.33 -16.62
CA GLN A 106 -20.62 8.39 -15.88
C GLN A 106 -20.90 9.60 -16.84
#